data_67ebc64125cb0a9bbc0f56ae2dd8c8e6
#
_entry.id   67ebc64125cb0a9bbc0f56ae2dd8c8e6
#
_cell.length_a   1.000
_cell.length_b   1.000
_cell.length_c   1.000
_cell.angle_alpha   90.00
_cell.angle_beta   90.00
_cell.angle_gamma   90.00
#
_symmetry.space_group_name_H-M   'P 1'
#
loop_
_entity.id
_entity.type
_entity.pdbx_description
1 polymer ?
#
loop_
_entity_poly.entity_id
_entity_poly.type
_entity_poly.pdbx_seq_one_letter_code
_entity_poly.pdbx_strand_id
1 'polypeptide(L)'
;VTVTQTLFNGFKTANSVRVAELQVQSGREALRNVGQGVLLDAVTAYANVLANQALVDAQRANVAFLRETLGITQKRLAAGDVTPTDTSQAEARLNRGLADLNAADVALAVSQATYTQVIGNPPARLAPADPVDRLLPPSKDDAIALAFKSHPAVLAAGYDVDVASTTIHVAESSLYPTVTLQGNASHS
;
A
#
# COMPACT_ATOMS: atom_id res chain seq x y z
N VAL A 1 37.93 20.03 -39.53
CA VAL A 1 37.07 19.97 -38.33
C VAL A 1 36.01 21.07 -38.45
N THR A 2 34.73 20.69 -38.28
CA THR A 2 33.61 21.66 -38.30
C THR A 2 33.07 21.76 -36.88
N VAL A 3 32.93 22.99 -36.36
CA VAL A 3 32.28 23.29 -35.09
C VAL A 3 31.05 24.12 -35.40
N THR A 4 29.88 23.69 -34.91
CA THR A 4 28.62 24.38 -35.09
C THR A 4 28.04 24.73 -33.72
N GLN A 5 27.72 26.01 -33.47
CA GLN A 5 27.10 26.51 -32.26
C GLN A 5 25.78 27.18 -32.61
N THR A 6 24.71 26.67 -32.04
CA THR A 6 23.38 27.32 -32.15
C THR A 6 23.34 28.52 -31.22
N LEU A 7 23.09 29.69 -31.76
CA LEU A 7 22.99 30.97 -31.02
C LEU A 7 21.54 31.26 -30.63
N PHE A 8 20.58 30.94 -31.51
CA PHE A 8 19.15 31.10 -31.29
C PHE A 8 18.37 30.01 -32.03
N ASN A 9 17.34 29.43 -31.39
CA ASN A 9 16.48 28.39 -31.95
C ASN A 9 15.01 28.56 -31.55
N GLY A 10 14.52 29.79 -31.48
CA GLY A 10 13.13 30.06 -31.11
C GLY A 10 12.77 29.61 -29.68
N PHE A 11 13.72 29.70 -28.74
CA PHE A 11 13.56 29.25 -27.34
C PHE A 11 13.35 27.73 -27.19
N LYS A 12 13.55 26.94 -28.23
CA LYS A 12 13.38 25.47 -28.19
C LYS A 12 14.15 24.84 -27.06
N THR A 13 15.43 25.18 -26.90
CA THR A 13 16.30 24.61 -25.86
C THR A 13 15.80 24.97 -24.47
N ALA A 14 15.44 26.25 -24.23
CA ALA A 14 14.94 26.69 -22.93
C ALA A 14 13.63 25.97 -22.55
N ASN A 15 12.68 25.90 -23.49
CA ASN A 15 11.42 25.19 -23.25
C ASN A 15 11.62 23.69 -23.11
N SER A 16 12.54 23.06 -23.83
CA SER A 16 12.87 21.64 -23.65
C SER A 16 13.48 21.33 -22.27
N VAL A 17 14.35 22.23 -21.77
CA VAL A 17 14.87 22.14 -20.39
C VAL A 17 13.72 22.23 -19.40
N ARG A 18 12.81 23.21 -19.61
CA ARG A 18 11.63 23.38 -18.73
C ARG A 18 10.73 22.14 -18.72
N VAL A 19 10.49 21.52 -19.89
CA VAL A 19 9.77 20.23 -19.98
C VAL A 19 10.47 19.17 -19.14
N ALA A 20 11.78 19.02 -19.28
CA ALA A 20 12.54 18.04 -18.49
C ALA A 20 12.48 18.30 -16.98
N GLU A 21 12.56 19.54 -16.54
CA GLU A 21 12.41 19.93 -15.13
C GLU A 21 11.02 19.56 -14.59
N LEU A 22 9.95 19.84 -15.34
CA LEU A 22 8.58 19.50 -14.97
C LEU A 22 8.37 17.98 -14.91
N GLN A 23 8.96 17.22 -15.85
CA GLN A 23 8.95 15.75 -15.81
C GLN A 23 9.64 15.21 -14.56
N VAL A 24 10.74 15.83 -14.12
CA VAL A 24 11.41 15.46 -12.86
C VAL A 24 10.47 15.73 -11.66
N GLN A 25 9.73 16.83 -11.67
CA GLN A 25 8.79 17.12 -10.57
C GLN A 25 7.61 16.11 -10.56
N SER A 26 7.02 15.81 -11.73
CA SER A 26 6.01 14.75 -11.86
C SER A 26 6.54 13.41 -11.35
N GLY A 27 7.75 13.02 -11.76
CA GLY A 27 8.41 11.79 -11.31
C GLY A 27 8.65 11.74 -9.80
N ARG A 28 8.97 12.86 -9.16
CA ARG A 28 9.13 12.93 -7.70
C ARG A 28 7.80 12.69 -6.97
N GLU A 29 6.71 13.27 -7.47
CA GLU A 29 5.39 13.04 -6.88
C GLU A 29 4.90 11.62 -7.15
N ALA A 30 5.18 11.05 -8.33
CA ALA A 30 4.92 9.63 -8.61
C ALA A 30 5.67 8.71 -7.62
N LEU A 31 6.95 9.00 -7.33
CA LEU A 31 7.72 8.26 -6.32
C LEU A 31 7.08 8.37 -4.91
N ARG A 32 6.62 9.56 -4.52
CA ARG A 32 5.89 9.74 -3.24
C ARG A 32 4.62 8.91 -3.20
N ASN A 33 3.86 8.86 -4.29
CA ASN A 33 2.64 8.06 -4.40
C ASN A 33 2.94 6.55 -4.23
N VAL A 34 3.98 6.04 -4.89
CA VAL A 34 4.43 4.65 -4.71
C VAL A 34 4.87 4.40 -3.26
N GLY A 35 5.62 5.33 -2.66
CA GLY A 35 6.05 5.23 -1.27
C GLY A 35 4.86 5.16 -0.29
N GLN A 36 3.80 5.93 -0.51
CA GLN A 36 2.56 5.84 0.28
C GLN A 36 1.86 4.48 0.11
N GLY A 37 1.83 3.95 -1.12
CA GLY A 37 1.29 2.61 -1.39
C GLY A 37 2.03 1.53 -0.62
N VAL A 38 3.36 1.50 -0.72
CA VAL A 38 4.20 0.54 0.00
C VAL A 38 4.01 0.65 1.53
N LEU A 39 3.90 1.87 2.05
CA LEU A 39 3.64 2.07 3.48
C LEU A 39 2.26 1.54 3.89
N LEU A 40 1.23 1.77 3.06
CA LEU A 40 -0.11 1.25 3.30
C LEU A 40 -0.12 -0.29 3.30
N ASP A 41 0.57 -0.92 2.34
CA ASP A 41 0.70 -2.37 2.27
C ASP A 41 1.40 -2.93 3.53
N ALA A 42 2.46 -2.26 3.99
CA ALA A 42 3.18 -2.63 5.20
C ALA A 42 2.29 -2.54 6.45
N VAL A 43 1.56 -1.43 6.62
CA VAL A 43 0.62 -1.24 7.75
C VAL A 43 -0.51 -2.26 7.70
N THR A 44 -1.03 -2.55 6.51
CA THR A 44 -2.10 -3.54 6.31
C THR A 44 -1.60 -4.95 6.66
N ALA A 45 -0.41 -5.33 6.21
CA ALA A 45 0.19 -6.61 6.54
C ALA A 45 0.43 -6.74 8.06
N TYR A 46 0.90 -5.68 8.71
CA TYR A 46 1.08 -5.61 10.16
C TYR A 46 -0.25 -5.81 10.91
N ALA A 47 -1.28 -5.07 10.54
CA ALA A 47 -2.59 -5.14 11.18
C ALA A 47 -3.24 -6.53 11.01
N ASN A 48 -3.10 -7.15 9.83
CA ASN A 48 -3.61 -8.48 9.55
C ASN A 48 -2.96 -9.56 10.43
N VAL A 49 -1.65 -9.48 10.68
CA VAL A 49 -0.98 -10.42 11.60
C VAL A 49 -1.51 -10.25 13.02
N LEU A 50 -1.66 -9.02 13.52
CA LEU A 50 -2.22 -8.77 14.85
C LEU A 50 -3.66 -9.28 14.99
N ALA A 51 -4.51 -9.01 13.99
CA ALA A 51 -5.90 -9.46 13.99
C ALA A 51 -6.01 -10.99 13.99
N ASN A 52 -5.24 -11.67 13.11
CA ASN A 52 -5.24 -13.13 13.03
C ASN A 52 -4.62 -13.77 14.28
N GLN A 53 -3.62 -13.16 14.90
CA GLN A 53 -3.08 -13.62 16.19
C GLN A 53 -4.16 -13.58 17.29
N ALA A 54 -4.87 -12.46 17.39
CA ALA A 54 -5.97 -12.31 18.35
C ALA A 54 -7.11 -13.32 18.07
N LEU A 55 -7.41 -13.60 16.81
CA LEU A 55 -8.40 -14.59 16.42
C LEU A 55 -7.98 -16.00 16.86
N VAL A 56 -6.72 -16.39 16.63
CA VAL A 56 -6.18 -17.69 17.08
C VAL A 56 -6.28 -17.83 18.59
N ASP A 57 -5.92 -16.78 19.35
CA ASP A 57 -5.98 -16.81 20.80
C ASP A 57 -7.44 -16.95 21.30
N ALA A 58 -8.39 -16.26 20.66
CA ALA A 58 -9.81 -16.39 20.95
C ALA A 58 -10.35 -17.82 20.62
N GLN A 59 -9.96 -18.40 19.47
CA GLN A 59 -10.37 -19.75 19.11
C GLN A 59 -9.75 -20.83 20.02
N ARG A 60 -8.51 -20.64 20.49
CA ARG A 60 -7.90 -21.52 21.51
C ARG A 60 -8.68 -21.51 22.81
N ALA A 61 -9.08 -20.33 23.28
CA ALA A 61 -9.91 -20.19 24.49
C ALA A 61 -11.28 -20.86 24.29
N ASN A 62 -11.91 -20.68 23.13
CA ASN A 62 -13.18 -21.33 22.79
C ASN A 62 -13.06 -22.86 22.78
N VAL A 63 -12.02 -23.42 22.17
CA VAL A 63 -11.78 -24.88 22.17
C VAL A 63 -11.57 -25.39 23.59
N ALA A 64 -10.85 -24.65 24.45
CA ALA A 64 -10.66 -25.04 25.85
C ALA A 64 -12.00 -25.11 26.58
N PHE A 65 -12.87 -24.08 26.42
CA PHE A 65 -14.22 -24.07 26.98
C PHE A 65 -15.10 -25.23 26.50
N LEU A 66 -15.06 -25.52 25.17
CA LEU A 66 -15.82 -26.62 24.59
C LEU A 66 -15.35 -27.99 25.08
N ARG A 67 -14.06 -28.18 25.32
CA ARG A 67 -13.50 -29.41 25.92
C ARG A 67 -13.98 -29.59 27.36
N GLU A 68 -13.99 -28.54 28.17
CA GLU A 68 -14.49 -28.56 29.52
C GLU A 68 -16.00 -28.88 29.53
N THR A 69 -16.77 -28.22 28.67
CA THR A 69 -18.23 -28.49 28.51
C THR A 69 -18.51 -29.92 28.16
N LEU A 70 -17.78 -30.53 27.22
CA LEU A 70 -17.90 -31.93 26.88
C LEU A 70 -17.60 -32.83 28.08
N GLY A 71 -16.52 -32.56 28.81
CA GLY A 71 -16.17 -33.32 30.01
C GLY A 71 -17.25 -33.24 31.11
N ILE A 72 -17.85 -32.10 31.33
CA ILE A 72 -19.00 -31.92 32.26
C ILE A 72 -20.21 -32.74 31.77
N THR A 73 -20.55 -32.63 30.47
CA THR A 73 -21.68 -33.36 29.89
C THR A 73 -21.50 -34.87 29.98
N GLN A 74 -20.29 -35.40 29.76
CA GLN A 74 -19.98 -36.82 29.93
C GLN A 74 -20.14 -37.30 31.39
N LYS A 75 -19.70 -36.49 32.37
CA LYS A 75 -19.91 -36.80 33.79
C LYS A 75 -21.41 -36.84 34.14
N ARG A 76 -22.20 -35.88 33.61
CA ARG A 76 -23.66 -35.82 33.80
C ARG A 76 -24.37 -36.99 33.13
N LEU A 77 -23.89 -37.44 31.96
CA LEU A 77 -24.40 -38.68 31.31
C LEU A 77 -24.16 -39.89 32.21
N ALA A 78 -22.96 -40.03 32.79
CA ALA A 78 -22.64 -41.12 33.70
C ALA A 78 -23.51 -41.12 34.99
N ALA A 79 -23.97 -39.90 35.41
CA ALA A 79 -24.91 -39.77 36.52
C ALA A 79 -26.38 -39.96 36.12
N GLY A 80 -26.70 -40.09 34.83
CA GLY A 80 -28.07 -40.23 34.31
C GLY A 80 -28.84 -38.91 34.16
N ASP A 81 -28.16 -37.75 34.28
CA ASP A 81 -28.79 -36.42 34.26
C ASP A 81 -29.03 -35.88 32.82
N VAL A 82 -28.39 -36.45 31.81
CA VAL A 82 -28.49 -36.02 30.42
C VAL A 82 -28.55 -37.24 29.48
N THR A 83 -28.91 -37.00 28.22
CA THR A 83 -29.03 -38.06 27.21
C THR A 83 -27.73 -38.26 26.41
N PRO A 84 -27.54 -39.44 25.76
CA PRO A 84 -26.41 -39.61 24.82
C PRO A 84 -26.40 -38.61 23.67
N THR A 85 -27.58 -38.09 23.28
CA THR A 85 -27.71 -37.03 22.25
C THR A 85 -27.05 -35.76 22.69
N ASP A 86 -27.16 -35.37 23.98
CA ASP A 86 -26.54 -34.15 24.52
C ASP A 86 -24.99 -34.25 24.44
N THR A 87 -24.44 -35.42 24.73
CA THR A 87 -23.00 -35.70 24.62
C THR A 87 -22.55 -35.63 23.15
N SER A 88 -23.31 -36.24 22.24
CA SER A 88 -23.00 -36.16 20.81
C SER A 88 -23.05 -34.73 20.26
N GLN A 89 -23.98 -33.91 20.75
CA GLN A 89 -24.03 -32.49 20.40
C GLN A 89 -22.85 -31.71 20.95
N ALA A 90 -22.41 -31.97 22.19
CA ALA A 90 -21.23 -31.32 22.78
C ALA A 90 -19.95 -31.70 22.02
N GLU A 91 -19.82 -32.95 21.61
CA GLU A 91 -18.72 -33.45 20.78
C GLU A 91 -18.72 -32.82 19.39
N ALA A 92 -19.88 -32.72 18.73
CA ALA A 92 -19.99 -32.03 17.43
C ALA A 92 -19.59 -30.55 17.52
N ARG A 93 -19.96 -29.84 18.61
CA ARG A 93 -19.53 -28.47 18.85
C ARG A 93 -18.01 -28.36 19.04
N LEU A 94 -17.41 -29.28 19.80
CA LEU A 94 -15.96 -29.30 19.97
C LEU A 94 -15.24 -29.55 18.63
N ASN A 95 -15.70 -30.49 17.83
CA ASN A 95 -15.11 -30.79 16.53
C ASN A 95 -15.21 -29.58 15.57
N ARG A 96 -16.33 -28.82 15.62
CA ARG A 96 -16.46 -27.59 14.89
C ARG A 96 -15.48 -26.53 15.40
N GLY A 97 -15.36 -26.35 16.72
CA GLY A 97 -14.40 -25.41 17.30
C GLY A 97 -12.94 -25.73 16.94
N LEU A 98 -12.60 -27.03 16.85
CA LEU A 98 -11.28 -27.45 16.38
C LEU A 98 -11.05 -27.12 14.90
N ALA A 99 -12.07 -27.29 14.05
CA ALA A 99 -11.99 -26.90 12.65
C ALA A 99 -11.81 -25.37 12.49
N ASP A 100 -12.56 -24.59 13.27
CA ASP A 100 -12.46 -23.11 13.28
C ASP A 100 -11.07 -22.64 13.77
N LEU A 101 -10.49 -23.31 14.78
CA LEU A 101 -9.12 -23.04 15.23
C LEU A 101 -8.10 -23.35 14.13
N ASN A 102 -8.21 -24.48 13.45
CA ASN A 102 -7.31 -24.83 12.35
C ASN A 102 -7.39 -23.80 11.21
N ALA A 103 -8.60 -23.32 10.89
CA ALA A 103 -8.79 -22.28 9.89
C ALA A 103 -8.11 -20.95 10.32
N ALA A 104 -8.22 -20.58 11.60
CA ALA A 104 -7.56 -19.40 12.16
C ALA A 104 -6.01 -19.53 12.14
N ASP A 105 -5.48 -20.71 12.49
CA ASP A 105 -4.03 -20.96 12.42
C ASP A 105 -3.49 -20.84 10.97
N VAL A 106 -4.25 -21.35 9.97
CA VAL A 106 -3.90 -21.17 8.55
C VAL A 106 -3.95 -19.71 8.14
N ALA A 107 -4.98 -18.96 8.55
CA ALA A 107 -5.10 -17.54 8.25
C ALA A 107 -3.93 -16.73 8.86
N LEU A 108 -3.51 -17.07 10.07
CA LEU A 108 -2.33 -16.48 10.70
C LEU A 108 -1.06 -16.80 9.91
N ALA A 109 -0.85 -18.03 9.50
CA ALA A 109 0.32 -18.43 8.71
C ALA A 109 0.39 -17.67 7.38
N VAL A 110 -0.75 -17.51 6.68
CA VAL A 110 -0.85 -16.73 5.44
C VAL A 110 -0.52 -15.26 5.69
N SER A 111 -1.06 -14.65 6.75
CA SER A 111 -0.76 -13.24 7.08
C SER A 111 0.71 -13.02 7.45
N GLN A 112 1.34 -13.96 8.14
CA GLN A 112 2.78 -13.93 8.45
C GLN A 112 3.66 -14.06 7.19
N ALA A 113 3.26 -14.89 6.24
CA ALA A 113 3.95 -15.01 4.95
C ALA A 113 3.83 -13.71 4.13
N THR A 114 2.63 -13.13 4.07
CA THR A 114 2.39 -11.82 3.41
C THR A 114 3.21 -10.71 4.08
N TYR A 115 3.24 -10.67 5.42
CA TYR A 115 4.07 -9.72 6.16
C TYR A 115 5.55 -9.86 5.78
N THR A 116 6.06 -11.10 5.74
CA THR A 116 7.45 -11.37 5.36
C THR A 116 7.75 -10.94 3.93
N GLN A 117 6.80 -11.13 3.02
CA GLN A 117 6.93 -10.70 1.62
C GLN A 117 7.01 -9.18 1.48
N VAL A 118 6.19 -8.44 2.23
CA VAL A 118 6.11 -6.96 2.14
C VAL A 118 7.25 -6.29 2.90
N ILE A 119 7.60 -6.78 4.10
CA ILE A 119 8.56 -6.15 5.00
C ILE A 119 9.98 -6.70 4.84
N GLY A 120 10.10 -7.93 4.33
CA GLY A 120 11.40 -8.60 4.11
C GLY A 120 11.89 -9.44 5.27
N ASN A 121 11.30 -9.33 6.47
CA ASN A 121 11.66 -10.10 7.66
C ASN A 121 10.40 -10.73 8.29
N PRO A 122 10.51 -11.93 8.89
CA PRO A 122 9.38 -12.55 9.58
C PRO A 122 8.93 -11.69 10.77
N PRO A 123 7.62 -11.69 11.09
CA PRO A 123 7.11 -10.92 12.22
C PRO A 123 7.68 -11.47 13.53
N ALA A 124 8.31 -10.58 14.32
CA ALA A 124 8.70 -10.86 15.70
C ALA A 124 7.49 -10.59 16.63
N ARG A 125 7.74 -10.20 17.88
CA ARG A 125 6.68 -9.79 18.79
C ARG A 125 6.14 -8.41 18.37
N LEU A 126 5.01 -8.39 17.69
CA LEU A 126 4.36 -7.15 17.25
C LEU A 126 3.68 -6.45 18.43
N ALA A 127 3.83 -5.12 18.51
CA ALA A 127 3.14 -4.31 19.50
C ALA A 127 1.69 -4.02 19.03
N PRO A 128 0.73 -3.78 19.94
CA PRO A 128 -0.58 -3.27 19.55
C PRO A 128 -0.46 -1.96 18.77
N ALA A 129 -1.30 -1.77 17.76
CA ALA A 129 -1.35 -0.53 17.01
C ALA A 129 -2.21 0.52 17.75
N ASP A 130 -1.71 1.75 17.82
CA ASP A 130 -2.49 2.87 18.35
C ASP A 130 -3.54 3.34 17.32
N PRO A 131 -4.72 3.78 17.77
CA PRO A 131 -5.73 4.36 16.90
C PRO A 131 -5.22 5.61 16.19
N VAL A 132 -5.48 5.71 14.87
CA VAL A 132 -5.04 6.84 14.02
C VAL A 132 -6.12 7.93 13.88
N ASP A 133 -7.22 7.85 14.59
CA ASP A 133 -8.38 8.75 14.46
C ASP A 133 -8.00 10.24 14.56
N ARG A 134 -6.97 10.55 15.38
CA ARG A 134 -6.49 11.93 15.57
C ARG A 134 -5.79 12.51 14.33
N LEU A 135 -5.39 11.67 13.40
CA LEU A 135 -4.70 12.06 12.17
C LEU A 135 -5.66 12.22 11.00
N LEU A 136 -6.92 11.82 11.17
CA LEU A 136 -7.94 11.92 10.12
C LEU A 136 -8.52 13.33 10.07
N PRO A 137 -8.78 13.87 8.85
CA PRO A 137 -9.51 15.13 8.69
C PRO A 137 -10.90 15.03 9.34
N PRO A 138 -11.41 16.12 9.98
CA PRO A 138 -12.65 16.10 10.73
C PRO A 138 -13.90 15.94 9.85
N SER A 139 -13.81 16.27 8.56
CA SER A 139 -14.91 16.14 7.61
C SER A 139 -14.44 15.60 6.24
N LYS A 140 -15.41 15.12 5.45
CA LYS A 140 -15.15 14.70 4.06
C LYS A 140 -14.65 15.87 3.21
N ASP A 141 -15.20 17.05 3.38
CA ASP A 141 -14.85 18.23 2.59
C ASP A 141 -13.42 18.68 2.92
N ASP A 142 -13.01 18.64 4.18
CA ASP A 142 -11.63 18.90 4.60
C ASP A 142 -10.66 17.85 4.02
N ALA A 143 -11.07 16.58 4.00
CA ALA A 143 -10.27 15.52 3.39
C ALA A 143 -10.07 15.73 1.89
N ILE A 144 -11.12 16.14 1.18
CA ILE A 144 -11.07 16.45 -0.26
C ILE A 144 -10.16 17.67 -0.49
N ALA A 145 -10.32 18.74 0.27
CA ALA A 145 -9.49 19.94 0.17
C ALA A 145 -8.00 19.62 0.42
N LEU A 146 -7.72 18.80 1.42
CA LEU A 146 -6.37 18.34 1.72
C LEU A 146 -5.80 17.49 0.58
N ALA A 147 -6.60 16.58 0.01
CA ALA A 147 -6.18 15.75 -1.11
C ALA A 147 -5.81 16.58 -2.34
N PHE A 148 -6.64 17.55 -2.73
CA PHE A 148 -6.31 18.47 -3.85
C PHE A 148 -5.00 19.22 -3.64
N LYS A 149 -4.69 19.57 -2.40
CA LYS A 149 -3.49 20.37 -2.08
C LYS A 149 -2.22 19.53 -1.96
N SER A 150 -2.32 18.28 -1.52
CA SER A 150 -1.14 17.52 -1.07
C SER A 150 -1.06 16.08 -1.56
N HIS A 151 -2.09 15.56 -2.25
CA HIS A 151 -2.07 14.18 -2.73
C HIS A 151 -1.09 14.04 -3.90
N PRO A 152 -0.10 13.14 -3.81
CA PRO A 152 0.95 13.06 -4.83
C PRO A 152 0.45 12.78 -6.23
N ALA A 153 -0.56 11.93 -6.40
CA ALA A 153 -1.12 11.63 -7.73
C ALA A 153 -1.80 12.85 -8.36
N VAL A 154 -2.42 13.74 -7.56
CA VAL A 154 -3.03 14.98 -8.06
C VAL A 154 -1.95 15.97 -8.48
N LEU A 155 -0.89 16.10 -7.66
CA LEU A 155 0.25 16.96 -7.96
C LEU A 155 1.01 16.49 -9.20
N ALA A 156 1.24 15.19 -9.35
CA ALA A 156 1.87 14.61 -10.54
C ALA A 156 1.06 14.93 -11.81
N ALA A 157 -0.26 14.72 -11.78
CA ALA A 157 -1.15 15.07 -12.90
C ALA A 157 -1.10 16.57 -13.22
N GLY A 158 -0.97 17.44 -12.21
CA GLY A 158 -0.78 18.88 -12.43
C GLY A 158 0.51 19.18 -13.21
N TYR A 159 1.64 18.59 -12.79
CA TYR A 159 2.90 18.72 -13.54
C TYR A 159 2.82 18.15 -14.95
N ASP A 160 2.06 17.06 -15.19
CA ASP A 160 1.88 16.51 -16.52
C ASP A 160 1.10 17.46 -17.45
N VAL A 161 0.14 18.23 -16.91
CA VAL A 161 -0.53 19.31 -17.64
C VAL A 161 0.47 20.43 -18.00
N ASP A 162 1.35 20.82 -17.07
CA ASP A 162 2.38 21.82 -17.32
C ASP A 162 3.40 21.34 -18.37
N VAL A 163 3.77 20.05 -18.34
CA VAL A 163 4.60 19.40 -19.37
C VAL A 163 3.93 19.52 -20.74
N ALA A 164 2.65 19.16 -20.85
CA ALA A 164 1.91 19.22 -22.10
C ALA A 164 1.82 20.65 -22.63
N SER A 165 1.51 21.62 -21.77
CA SER A 165 1.45 23.04 -22.09
C SER A 165 2.81 23.57 -22.58
N THR A 166 3.90 23.26 -21.88
CA THR A 166 5.25 23.69 -22.26
C THR A 166 5.71 23.01 -23.56
N THR A 167 5.27 21.80 -23.83
CA THR A 167 5.56 21.08 -25.10
C THR A 167 4.95 21.80 -26.30
N ILE A 168 3.81 22.48 -26.14
CA ILE A 168 3.25 23.34 -27.20
C ILE A 168 4.26 24.43 -27.56
N HIS A 169 4.85 25.10 -26.57
CA HIS A 169 5.88 26.13 -26.81
C HIS A 169 7.15 25.56 -27.47
N VAL A 170 7.52 24.30 -27.19
CA VAL A 170 8.60 23.62 -27.92
C VAL A 170 8.22 23.45 -29.41
N ALA A 171 6.98 23.08 -29.72
CA ALA A 171 6.51 22.96 -31.09
C ALA A 171 6.45 24.31 -31.80
N GLU A 172 5.95 25.36 -31.13
CA GLU A 172 5.88 26.72 -31.63
C GLU A 172 7.26 27.30 -31.97
N SER A 173 8.33 26.78 -31.31
CA SER A 173 9.71 27.23 -31.58
C SER A 173 10.13 27.02 -33.04
N SER A 174 9.50 26.08 -33.76
CA SER A 174 9.76 25.82 -35.19
C SER A 174 9.25 26.94 -36.11
N LEU A 175 8.41 27.84 -35.60
CA LEU A 175 7.92 29.01 -36.34
C LEU A 175 8.92 30.19 -36.33
N TYR A 176 9.94 30.11 -35.49
CA TYR A 176 10.98 31.13 -35.35
C TYR A 176 12.24 30.76 -36.16
N PRO A 177 13.03 31.78 -36.61
CA PRO A 177 14.28 31.50 -37.28
C PRO A 177 15.32 30.86 -36.37
N THR A 178 16.18 29.99 -36.91
CA THR A 178 17.33 29.43 -36.22
C THR A 178 18.59 30.16 -36.65
N VAL A 179 19.40 30.63 -35.71
CA VAL A 179 20.69 31.26 -35.97
C VAL A 179 21.79 30.33 -35.46
N THR A 180 22.70 29.96 -36.36
CA THR A 180 23.86 29.12 -36.03
C THR A 180 25.16 29.78 -36.45
N LEU A 181 26.20 29.65 -35.64
CA LEU A 181 27.56 30.02 -35.98
C LEU A 181 28.34 28.74 -36.38
N GLN A 182 28.97 28.77 -37.56
CA GLN A 182 29.76 27.64 -38.05
C GLN A 182 31.19 28.05 -38.31
N GLY A 183 32.13 27.35 -37.72
CA GLY A 183 33.58 27.49 -37.95
C GLY A 183 34.15 26.25 -38.60
N ASN A 184 34.88 26.39 -39.73
CA ASN A 184 35.54 25.30 -40.42
C ASN A 184 37.08 25.51 -40.38
N ALA A 185 37.82 24.48 -39.93
CA ALA A 185 39.28 24.43 -40.06
C ALA A 185 39.65 23.23 -40.96
N SER A 186 40.28 23.54 -42.14
CA SER A 186 40.84 22.51 -43.02
C SER A 186 42.37 22.63 -43.02
N HIS A 187 43.05 21.50 -42.91
CA HIS A 187 44.51 21.42 -43.09
C HIS A 187 44.73 20.68 -44.42
N SER A 188 45.44 21.35 -45.35
CA SER A 188 45.89 20.80 -46.62
C SER A 188 47.32 20.30 -46.51
#